data_e838986842ab858b40550ad9276d21eb
#
_entry.id   e838986842ab858b40550ad9276d21eb
#
_cell.length_a   1.000
_cell.length_b   1.000
_cell.length_c   1.000
_cell.angle_alpha   90.00
_cell.angle_beta   90.00
_cell.angle_gamma   90.00
#
_symmetry.space_group_name_H-M   'P 1'
#
loop_
_entity.id
_entity.type
_entity.pdbx_description
1 polymer ?
#
loop_
_entity_poly.entity_id
_entity_poly.type
_entity_poly.pdbx_seq_one_letter_code
_entity_poly.pdbx_strand_id
1 'polypeptide(L)'
;MISKIAWELGKGTISSNKKVLAMTFSVNAAMKIKDSLKELLPELVENSEQYISKVDVANYHNFAMKLLFKHGYALNTEFINLSDFIIVDESNRVLNNYITSFDSDKLNALDDALRASDEEEMRNVIDDYWNVLNTKLIPNHVITYNGLLVSAIKLLRKRQVSSFYKEYYRMVIIDEFQDTNILGYWLVNKLIGDNTVIFLGDDIQKIYGFLGAINGIFEKYKEKYPIKEIKFCNNYRFRANECLKALDKLIRSYGNTYAPSEYEASVNLKHLANDTEEDNFIVDGIDKIINSSNDKVAVLVRAGNQGEPIADKLSRKGIQYFNALFRDTDIEFLKFYEVAIDEFHNAAGSSGKAVQKDLLNCLEAVRQRQNEIYSSARRKFVYDAMYKLLEVLFEESKKWEGTSKDRYENIDFILGSKGLKHMMEYIEEKVVLTTIHASKGLEWEYVIIPRMNAYAFPTGYMCRTCREVHSCNDGFDYCKFLFGTLMEKTFKEEISVFYVAITRAKKNVFLTVNTGLNQWNHTKQTSCLIELPGLSHNDYDWEIVI
;
A
#
# COMPACT_ATOMS: atom_id res chain seq x y z
N MET A 1 -8.28 -14.17 -9.26
CA MET A 1 -9.17 -14.30 -8.09
C MET A 1 -10.64 -14.41 -8.49
N ILE A 2 -11.24 -13.41 -9.10
CA ILE A 2 -12.68 -13.32 -9.45
C ILE A 2 -13.17 -14.56 -10.21
N SER A 3 -12.49 -14.94 -11.32
CA SER A 3 -12.84 -16.12 -12.12
C SER A 3 -12.82 -17.42 -11.30
N LYS A 4 -11.94 -17.55 -10.31
CA LYS A 4 -11.91 -18.73 -9.44
C LYS A 4 -13.09 -18.75 -8.48
N ILE A 5 -13.45 -17.59 -7.92
CA ILE A 5 -14.66 -17.45 -7.09
C ILE A 5 -15.90 -17.82 -7.89
N ALA A 6 -16.06 -17.23 -9.07
CA ALA A 6 -17.19 -17.51 -9.96
C ALA A 6 -17.28 -18.99 -10.34
N TRP A 7 -16.16 -19.62 -10.65
CA TRP A 7 -16.10 -21.05 -10.95
C TRP A 7 -16.58 -21.93 -9.79
N GLU A 8 -16.15 -21.64 -8.56
CA GLU A 8 -16.57 -22.42 -7.38
C GLU A 8 -18.04 -22.19 -7.04
N LEU A 9 -18.52 -20.96 -7.20
CA LEU A 9 -19.93 -20.62 -7.01
C LEU A 9 -20.81 -21.31 -8.07
N GLY A 10 -20.42 -21.25 -9.35
CA GLY A 10 -21.15 -21.87 -10.46
C GLY A 10 -21.18 -23.40 -10.38
N LYS A 11 -20.15 -24.04 -9.83
CA LYS A 11 -20.14 -25.48 -9.57
C LYS A 11 -20.99 -25.92 -8.38
N GLY A 12 -21.53 -24.99 -7.59
CA GLY A 12 -22.29 -25.30 -6.39
C GLY A 12 -21.42 -25.89 -5.25
N THR A 13 -20.09 -25.76 -5.31
CA THR A 13 -19.18 -26.24 -4.24
C THR A 13 -19.34 -25.43 -2.96
N ILE A 14 -19.88 -24.21 -3.06
CA ILE A 14 -20.20 -23.33 -1.93
C ILE A 14 -21.68 -23.49 -1.60
N SER A 15 -21.99 -24.29 -0.60
CA SER A 15 -23.37 -24.53 -0.14
C SER A 15 -24.05 -23.24 0.35
N SER A 16 -25.36 -23.25 0.53
CA SER A 16 -26.17 -22.06 0.85
C SER A 16 -25.74 -21.36 2.15
N ASN A 17 -25.28 -22.13 3.14
CA ASN A 17 -24.86 -21.65 4.47
C ASN A 17 -23.35 -21.41 4.59
N LYS A 18 -22.60 -21.51 3.50
CA LYS A 18 -21.15 -21.30 3.48
C LYS A 18 -20.80 -20.09 2.63
N LYS A 19 -19.62 -19.52 2.87
CA LYS A 19 -19.12 -18.35 2.17
C LYS A 19 -17.70 -18.52 1.64
N VAL A 20 -17.31 -17.60 0.78
CA VAL A 20 -15.94 -17.30 0.37
C VAL A 20 -15.47 -16.08 1.16
N LEU A 21 -14.27 -16.13 1.70
CA LEU A 21 -13.58 -14.96 2.25
C LEU A 21 -12.48 -14.54 1.28
N ALA A 22 -12.58 -13.34 0.75
CA ALA A 22 -11.52 -12.69 -0.02
C ALA A 22 -10.87 -11.61 0.85
N MET A 23 -9.59 -11.80 1.18
CA MET A 23 -8.82 -10.88 2.00
C MET A 23 -7.74 -10.21 1.17
N THR A 24 -7.45 -8.95 1.50
CA THR A 24 -6.38 -8.17 0.88
C THR A 24 -5.74 -7.26 1.91
N PHE A 25 -4.59 -6.67 1.56
CA PHE A 25 -3.87 -5.78 2.46
C PHE A 25 -4.58 -4.42 2.63
N SER A 26 -5.18 -3.86 1.58
CA SER A 26 -5.76 -2.51 1.60
C SER A 26 -7.28 -2.49 1.45
N VAL A 27 -7.91 -1.41 1.94
CA VAL A 27 -9.35 -1.17 1.79
C VAL A 27 -9.73 -1.05 0.32
N ASN A 28 -8.93 -0.36 -0.49
CA ASN A 28 -9.19 -0.18 -1.92
C ASN A 28 -9.15 -1.48 -2.71
N ALA A 29 -8.15 -2.31 -2.43
CA ALA A 29 -8.10 -3.60 -3.07
C ALA A 29 -9.34 -4.44 -2.71
N ALA A 30 -9.83 -4.31 -1.47
CA ALA A 30 -11.09 -4.96 -1.06
C ALA A 30 -12.30 -4.39 -1.83
N MET A 31 -12.34 -3.07 -2.05
CA MET A 31 -13.41 -2.43 -2.83
C MET A 31 -13.35 -2.83 -4.31
N LYS A 32 -12.15 -2.79 -4.93
CA LYS A 32 -11.95 -3.27 -6.30
C LYS A 32 -12.40 -4.71 -6.50
N ILE A 33 -12.12 -5.58 -5.53
CA ILE A 33 -12.59 -6.97 -5.59
C ILE A 33 -14.12 -7.02 -5.60
N LYS A 34 -14.78 -6.22 -4.75
CA LYS A 34 -16.25 -6.14 -4.73
C LYS A 34 -16.81 -5.65 -6.05
N ASP A 35 -16.25 -4.56 -6.60
CA ASP A 35 -16.71 -3.97 -7.85
C ASP A 35 -16.49 -4.93 -9.03
N SER A 36 -15.29 -5.53 -9.11
CA SER A 36 -15.00 -6.54 -10.13
C SER A 36 -15.89 -7.79 -10.01
N LEU A 37 -16.28 -8.17 -8.80
CA LEU A 37 -17.24 -9.27 -8.61
C LEU A 37 -18.62 -8.89 -9.15
N LYS A 38 -19.08 -7.66 -8.92
CA LYS A 38 -20.37 -7.18 -9.42
C LYS A 38 -20.41 -7.08 -10.94
N GLU A 39 -19.32 -6.61 -11.54
CA GLU A 39 -19.22 -6.50 -13.00
C GLU A 39 -19.08 -7.85 -13.70
N LEU A 40 -18.23 -8.74 -13.19
CA LEU A 40 -17.87 -9.98 -13.88
C LEU A 40 -18.70 -11.19 -13.47
N LEU A 41 -19.28 -11.24 -12.25
CA LEU A 41 -20.11 -12.37 -11.84
C LEU A 41 -21.36 -12.54 -12.72
N PRO A 42 -22.07 -11.48 -13.13
CA PRO A 42 -23.21 -11.61 -14.04
C PRO A 42 -22.86 -12.23 -15.40
N GLU A 43 -21.63 -11.99 -15.89
CA GLU A 43 -21.14 -12.56 -17.15
C GLU A 43 -20.76 -14.04 -17.04
N LEU A 44 -20.48 -14.52 -15.83
CA LEU A 44 -19.90 -15.83 -15.58
C LEU A 44 -20.89 -16.83 -14.95
N VAL A 45 -21.92 -16.34 -14.25
CA VAL A 45 -22.86 -17.16 -13.48
C VAL A 45 -24.27 -16.61 -13.55
N GLU A 46 -25.24 -17.45 -13.88
CA GLU A 46 -26.64 -17.11 -13.81
C GLU A 46 -27.08 -16.82 -12.35
N ASN A 47 -28.01 -15.88 -12.15
CA ASN A 47 -28.50 -15.44 -10.84
C ASN A 47 -27.38 -14.91 -9.92
N SER A 48 -26.46 -14.11 -10.47
CA SER A 48 -25.25 -13.59 -9.82
C SER A 48 -25.52 -12.85 -8.51
N GLU A 49 -26.64 -12.15 -8.35
CA GLU A 49 -26.97 -11.38 -7.13
C GLU A 49 -26.96 -12.24 -5.86
N GLN A 50 -27.51 -13.46 -5.94
CA GLN A 50 -27.49 -14.39 -4.81
C GLN A 50 -26.07 -14.88 -4.47
N TYR A 51 -25.14 -14.84 -5.43
CA TYR A 51 -23.76 -15.27 -5.24
C TYR A 51 -22.87 -14.17 -4.69
N ILE A 52 -23.13 -12.90 -4.98
CA ILE A 52 -22.41 -11.76 -4.41
C ILE A 52 -22.50 -11.79 -2.88
N SER A 53 -23.70 -12.08 -2.34
CA SER A 53 -23.91 -12.18 -0.89
C SER A 53 -23.12 -13.32 -0.21
N LYS A 54 -22.63 -14.29 -0.99
CA LYS A 54 -21.78 -15.39 -0.49
C LYS A 54 -20.29 -15.05 -0.43
N VAL A 55 -19.90 -13.86 -0.89
CA VAL A 55 -18.48 -13.44 -0.87
C VAL A 55 -18.30 -12.32 0.13
N ASP A 56 -17.61 -12.62 1.22
CA ASP A 56 -17.16 -11.60 2.18
C ASP A 56 -15.80 -11.08 1.72
N VAL A 57 -15.73 -9.79 1.44
CA VAL A 57 -14.48 -9.11 1.09
C VAL A 57 -14.07 -8.19 2.22
N ALA A 58 -12.81 -8.28 2.67
CA ALA A 58 -12.29 -7.51 3.78
C ALA A 58 -10.78 -7.32 3.69
N ASN A 59 -10.23 -6.31 4.36
CA ASN A 59 -8.83 -6.34 4.78
C ASN A 59 -8.70 -7.03 6.14
N TYR A 60 -7.47 -7.22 6.62
CA TYR A 60 -7.20 -7.90 7.90
C TYR A 60 -7.91 -7.26 9.09
N HIS A 61 -7.87 -5.92 9.20
CA HIS A 61 -8.49 -5.19 10.31
C HIS A 61 -10.01 -5.22 10.23
N ASN A 62 -10.60 -5.03 9.04
CA ASN A 62 -12.05 -5.14 8.85
C ASN A 62 -12.56 -6.56 9.18
N PHE A 63 -11.78 -7.56 8.84
CA PHE A 63 -12.12 -8.93 9.21
C PHE A 63 -12.06 -9.13 10.73
N ALA A 64 -11.00 -8.60 11.38
CA ALA A 64 -10.87 -8.64 12.84
C ALA A 64 -12.04 -7.91 13.53
N MET A 65 -12.42 -6.71 13.07
CA MET A 65 -13.59 -5.99 13.57
C MET A 65 -14.87 -6.79 13.46
N LYS A 66 -15.15 -7.41 12.29
CA LYS A 66 -16.33 -8.27 12.10
C LYS A 66 -16.36 -9.46 13.06
N LEU A 67 -15.20 -10.06 13.34
CA LEU A 67 -15.07 -11.13 14.31
C LEU A 67 -15.41 -10.65 15.73
N LEU A 68 -14.84 -9.50 16.13
CA LEU A 68 -15.04 -8.92 17.46
C LEU A 68 -16.48 -8.42 17.63
N PHE A 69 -17.07 -7.79 16.65
CA PHE A 69 -18.46 -7.37 16.67
C PHE A 69 -19.41 -8.54 16.91
N LYS A 70 -19.16 -9.70 16.31
CA LYS A 70 -20.01 -10.88 16.45
C LYS A 70 -19.74 -11.70 17.70
N HIS A 71 -18.51 -11.81 18.13
CA HIS A 71 -18.09 -12.77 19.16
C HIS A 71 -17.14 -12.21 20.20
N GLY A 72 -16.78 -10.92 20.11
CA GLY A 72 -15.81 -10.28 21.02
C GLY A 72 -16.22 -10.34 22.48
N TYR A 73 -17.53 -10.35 22.78
CA TYR A 73 -18.06 -10.54 24.11
C TYR A 73 -17.53 -11.80 24.82
N ALA A 74 -17.11 -12.80 24.06
CA ALA A 74 -16.48 -14.00 24.60
C ALA A 74 -15.04 -13.78 25.13
N LEU A 75 -14.41 -12.65 24.79
CA LEU A 75 -13.12 -12.23 25.34
C LEU A 75 -13.29 -11.20 26.45
N ASN A 76 -14.08 -10.18 26.19
CA ASN A 76 -14.36 -9.09 27.09
C ASN A 76 -15.77 -8.56 26.79
N THR A 77 -16.59 -8.35 27.83
CA THR A 77 -17.99 -7.91 27.69
C THR A 77 -18.13 -6.53 27.05
N GLU A 78 -17.12 -5.67 27.19
CA GLU A 78 -17.12 -4.34 26.57
C GLU A 78 -17.23 -4.38 25.04
N PHE A 79 -16.79 -5.45 24.41
CA PHE A 79 -16.95 -5.62 22.96
C PHE A 79 -18.40 -5.77 22.48
N ILE A 80 -19.37 -5.86 23.38
CA ILE A 80 -20.79 -5.76 23.01
C ILE A 80 -21.08 -4.40 22.36
N ASN A 81 -20.41 -3.35 22.86
CA ASN A 81 -20.52 -1.98 22.39
C ASN A 81 -19.31 -1.55 21.52
N LEU A 82 -18.83 -2.44 20.66
CA LEU A 82 -17.64 -2.16 19.84
C LEU A 82 -17.78 -0.90 18.98
N SER A 83 -19.01 -0.51 18.63
CA SER A 83 -19.30 0.76 17.94
C SER A 83 -18.88 2.02 18.71
N ASP A 84 -18.73 1.91 20.01
CA ASP A 84 -18.38 3.05 20.88
C ASP A 84 -16.86 3.17 21.09
N PHE A 85 -16.09 2.24 20.50
CA PHE A 85 -14.64 2.21 20.64
C PHE A 85 -13.95 3.23 19.74
N ILE A 86 -12.97 3.92 20.31
CA ILE A 86 -12.02 4.75 19.59
C ILE A 86 -10.85 3.86 19.14
N ILE A 87 -10.60 3.81 17.84
CA ILE A 87 -9.49 3.04 17.27
C ILE A 87 -8.33 4.00 16.99
N VAL A 88 -7.15 3.70 17.54
CA VAL A 88 -5.98 4.58 17.45
C VAL A 88 -4.71 3.78 17.12
N ASP A 89 -3.66 4.50 16.69
CA ASP A 89 -2.31 3.91 16.57
C ASP A 89 -1.67 3.76 17.97
N GLU A 90 -0.71 2.85 18.10
CA GLU A 90 0.08 2.64 19.31
C GLU A 90 0.82 3.90 19.76
N SER A 91 1.17 4.79 18.86
CA SER A 91 1.85 6.06 19.13
C SER A 91 0.90 7.23 19.43
N ASN A 92 -0.42 7.01 19.44
CA ASN A 92 -1.39 8.07 19.64
C ASN A 92 -1.36 8.61 21.07
N ARG A 93 -1.28 9.93 21.21
CA ARG A 93 -1.21 10.61 22.52
C ARG A 93 -2.46 10.41 23.38
N VAL A 94 -3.60 10.10 22.79
CA VAL A 94 -4.84 9.78 23.51
C VAL A 94 -4.63 8.61 24.49
N LEU A 95 -3.75 7.66 24.14
CA LEU A 95 -3.41 6.53 25.02
C LEU A 95 -2.86 6.97 26.37
N ASN A 96 -2.14 8.10 26.43
CA ASN A 96 -1.57 8.63 27.68
C ASN A 96 -2.62 9.00 28.75
N ASN A 97 -3.90 9.12 28.34
CA ASN A 97 -4.99 9.36 29.27
C ASN A 97 -5.39 8.08 30.04
N TYR A 98 -5.00 6.90 29.56
CA TYR A 98 -5.48 5.61 30.05
C TYR A 98 -4.35 4.69 30.52
N ILE A 99 -3.12 4.89 30.05
CA ILE A 99 -1.97 4.03 30.30
C ILE A 99 -0.77 4.82 30.85
N THR A 100 0.10 4.13 31.60
CA THR A 100 1.36 4.67 32.08
C THR A 100 2.46 4.56 31.00
N SER A 101 3.61 5.24 31.23
CA SER A 101 4.78 5.06 30.34
C SER A 101 5.24 3.60 30.26
N PHE A 102 5.20 2.88 31.39
CA PHE A 102 5.55 1.46 31.44
C PHE A 102 4.58 0.58 30.62
N ASP A 103 3.28 0.91 30.59
CA ASP A 103 2.32 0.24 29.74
C ASP A 103 2.57 0.58 28.25
N SER A 104 2.91 1.83 27.97
CA SER A 104 3.28 2.27 26.61
C SER A 104 4.50 1.52 26.07
N ASP A 105 5.52 1.27 26.92
CA ASP A 105 6.70 0.48 26.55
C ASP A 105 6.30 -0.95 26.12
N LYS A 106 5.32 -1.56 26.76
CA LYS A 106 4.78 -2.88 26.39
C LYS A 106 4.06 -2.86 25.04
N LEU A 107 3.30 -1.79 24.75
CA LEU A 107 2.67 -1.62 23.44
C LEU A 107 3.72 -1.44 22.35
N ASN A 108 4.72 -0.60 22.59
CA ASN A 108 5.82 -0.34 21.67
C ASN A 108 6.67 -1.60 21.40
N ALA A 109 6.93 -2.42 22.43
CA ALA A 109 7.68 -3.67 22.27
C ALA A 109 7.05 -4.62 21.24
N LEU A 110 5.71 -4.71 21.20
CA LEU A 110 5.03 -5.50 20.17
C LEU A 110 5.16 -4.86 18.78
N ASP A 111 5.03 -3.55 18.67
CA ASP A 111 5.18 -2.84 17.38
C ASP A 111 6.60 -2.97 16.85
N ASP A 112 7.61 -2.86 17.70
CA ASP A 112 9.03 -3.04 17.35
C ASP A 112 9.31 -4.47 16.87
N ALA A 113 8.85 -5.49 17.60
CA ALA A 113 8.99 -6.89 17.21
C ALA A 113 8.25 -7.19 15.88
N LEU A 114 7.07 -6.57 15.69
CA LEU A 114 6.31 -6.68 14.45
C LEU A 114 7.07 -6.09 13.26
N ARG A 115 7.62 -4.87 13.41
CA ARG A 115 8.45 -4.20 12.37
C ARG A 115 9.73 -4.96 12.06
N ALA A 116 10.34 -5.56 13.07
CA ALA A 116 11.51 -6.42 12.89
C ALA A 116 11.20 -7.76 12.23
N SER A 117 9.91 -8.12 12.07
CA SER A 117 9.44 -9.47 11.68
C SER A 117 9.98 -10.58 12.57
N ASP A 118 10.18 -10.28 13.87
CA ASP A 118 10.68 -11.23 14.85
C ASP A 118 9.53 -11.99 15.51
N GLU A 119 9.27 -13.21 14.99
CA GLU A 119 8.16 -14.04 15.49
C GLU A 119 8.42 -14.57 16.91
N GLU A 120 9.67 -14.75 17.31
CA GLU A 120 10.03 -15.23 18.65
C GLU A 120 9.76 -14.12 19.66
N GLU A 121 10.25 -12.92 19.41
CA GLU A 121 9.99 -11.77 20.28
C GLU A 121 8.49 -11.41 20.32
N MET A 122 7.79 -11.50 19.19
CA MET A 122 6.32 -11.34 19.16
C MET A 122 5.60 -12.31 20.12
N ARG A 123 6.10 -13.55 20.25
CA ARG A 123 5.53 -14.54 21.20
C ARG A 123 5.80 -14.16 22.65
N ASN A 124 6.94 -13.55 22.93
CA ASN A 124 7.34 -13.11 24.27
C ASN A 124 6.51 -11.93 24.75
N VAL A 125 6.26 -10.95 23.89
CA VAL A 125 5.64 -9.67 24.28
C VAL A 125 4.11 -9.64 24.13
N ILE A 126 3.49 -10.55 23.36
CA ILE A 126 2.06 -10.48 23.03
C ILE A 126 1.13 -10.61 24.26
N ASP A 127 1.53 -11.35 25.28
CA ASP A 127 0.71 -11.54 26.46
C ASP A 127 0.75 -10.29 27.37
N ASP A 128 1.86 -9.59 27.45
CA ASP A 128 1.99 -8.31 28.11
C ASP A 128 1.21 -7.21 27.39
N TYR A 129 1.32 -7.16 26.05
CA TYR A 129 0.49 -6.28 25.22
C TYR A 129 -1.00 -6.51 25.45
N TRP A 130 -1.44 -7.78 25.39
CA TRP A 130 -2.83 -8.15 25.65
C TRP A 130 -3.30 -7.74 27.04
N ASN A 131 -2.44 -7.88 28.05
CA ASN A 131 -2.79 -7.49 29.41
C ASN A 131 -3.09 -5.99 29.50
N VAL A 132 -2.24 -5.12 28.93
CA VAL A 132 -2.49 -3.68 28.86
C VAL A 132 -3.79 -3.39 28.11
N LEU A 133 -3.95 -3.98 26.93
CA LEU A 133 -5.14 -3.79 26.11
C LEU A 133 -6.42 -4.17 26.88
N ASN A 134 -6.47 -5.37 27.47
CA ASN A 134 -7.66 -5.93 28.10
C ASN A 134 -8.02 -5.28 29.44
N THR A 135 -7.03 -4.79 30.20
CA THR A 135 -7.26 -4.25 31.54
C THR A 135 -7.30 -2.73 31.60
N LYS A 136 -6.74 -2.04 30.60
CA LYS A 136 -6.60 -0.58 30.58
C LYS A 136 -7.38 0.08 29.45
N LEU A 137 -7.23 -0.41 28.22
CA LEU A 137 -7.78 0.25 27.04
C LEU A 137 -9.21 -0.17 26.74
N ILE A 138 -9.49 -1.47 26.65
CA ILE A 138 -10.83 -1.99 26.35
C ILE A 138 -11.89 -1.50 27.35
N PRO A 139 -11.65 -1.46 28.70
CA PRO A 139 -12.63 -0.93 29.65
C PRO A 139 -12.92 0.57 29.47
N ASN A 140 -12.07 1.29 28.76
CA ASN A 140 -12.25 2.70 28.42
C ASN A 140 -12.72 2.90 26.97
N HIS A 141 -13.17 1.83 26.29
CA HIS A 141 -13.59 1.83 24.90
C HIS A 141 -12.52 2.37 23.94
N VAL A 142 -11.26 2.04 24.20
CA VAL A 142 -10.11 2.36 23.33
C VAL A 142 -9.47 1.07 22.88
N ILE A 143 -9.11 1.00 21.63
CA ILE A 143 -8.38 -0.13 21.05
C ILE A 143 -7.38 0.36 19.99
N THR A 144 -6.23 -0.30 19.91
CA THR A 144 -5.24 0.02 18.88
C THR A 144 -5.43 -0.84 17.62
N TYR A 145 -4.82 -0.43 16.49
CA TYR A 145 -4.90 -1.22 15.26
C TYR A 145 -4.32 -2.63 15.44
N ASN A 146 -3.12 -2.75 16.02
CA ASN A 146 -2.58 -4.08 16.35
C ASN A 146 -3.45 -4.79 17.38
N GLY A 147 -4.07 -4.04 18.29
CA GLY A 147 -5.01 -4.55 19.30
C GLY A 147 -6.23 -5.24 18.71
N LEU A 148 -6.76 -4.74 17.59
CA LEU A 148 -7.83 -5.42 16.85
C LEU A 148 -7.40 -6.80 16.38
N LEU A 149 -6.21 -6.89 15.77
CA LEU A 149 -5.68 -8.16 15.26
C LEU A 149 -5.34 -9.13 16.39
N VAL A 150 -4.70 -8.64 17.47
CA VAL A 150 -4.38 -9.43 18.66
C VAL A 150 -5.66 -9.98 19.29
N SER A 151 -6.69 -9.16 19.45
CA SER A 151 -8.00 -9.57 20.00
C SER A 151 -8.65 -10.64 19.12
N ALA A 152 -8.66 -10.45 17.79
CA ALA A 152 -9.21 -11.44 16.85
C ALA A 152 -8.45 -12.77 16.91
N ILE A 153 -7.11 -12.74 17.00
CA ILE A 153 -6.28 -13.94 17.17
C ILE A 153 -6.59 -14.65 18.47
N LYS A 154 -6.71 -13.90 19.58
CA LYS A 154 -7.11 -14.46 20.90
C LYS A 154 -8.51 -15.08 20.85
N LEU A 155 -9.46 -14.42 20.18
CA LEU A 155 -10.81 -14.94 19.97
C LEU A 155 -10.79 -16.26 19.16
N LEU A 156 -10.02 -16.32 18.09
CA LEU A 156 -9.86 -17.52 17.26
C LEU A 156 -9.01 -18.63 17.93
N ARG A 157 -8.41 -18.38 19.10
CA ARG A 157 -7.87 -19.47 19.96
C ARG A 157 -9.00 -20.25 20.64
N LYS A 158 -10.20 -19.68 20.80
CA LYS A 158 -11.37 -20.42 21.29
C LYS A 158 -11.84 -21.41 20.23
N ARG A 159 -11.79 -22.71 20.58
CA ARG A 159 -12.06 -23.81 19.62
C ARG A 159 -13.41 -23.66 18.91
N GLN A 160 -14.46 -23.26 19.63
CA GLN A 160 -15.79 -23.10 19.05
C GLN A 160 -15.81 -22.06 17.94
N VAL A 161 -15.17 -20.88 18.18
CA VAL A 161 -15.10 -19.80 17.21
C VAL A 161 -14.25 -20.20 16.00
N SER A 162 -13.07 -20.75 16.24
CA SER A 162 -12.16 -21.19 15.17
C SER A 162 -12.80 -22.27 14.29
N SER A 163 -13.40 -23.30 14.89
CA SER A 163 -14.07 -24.38 14.13
C SER A 163 -15.21 -23.85 13.29
N PHE A 164 -16.03 -22.92 13.85
CA PHE A 164 -17.10 -22.28 13.09
C PHE A 164 -16.58 -21.57 11.83
N TYR A 165 -15.55 -20.72 11.94
CA TYR A 165 -15.06 -19.97 10.78
C TYR A 165 -14.29 -20.82 9.77
N LYS A 166 -13.59 -21.88 10.19
CA LYS A 166 -12.97 -22.86 9.29
C LYS A 166 -14.00 -23.61 8.43
N GLU A 167 -15.18 -23.86 9.00
CA GLU A 167 -16.26 -24.48 8.27
C GLU A 167 -17.12 -23.48 7.49
N TYR A 168 -17.33 -22.28 8.04
CA TYR A 168 -18.15 -21.24 7.44
C TYR A 168 -17.54 -20.72 6.14
N TYR A 169 -16.23 -20.46 6.15
CA TYR A 169 -15.50 -20.08 4.94
C TYR A 169 -14.97 -21.31 4.22
N ARG A 170 -15.76 -21.82 3.26
CA ARG A 170 -15.35 -22.96 2.44
C ARG A 170 -14.14 -22.67 1.57
N MET A 171 -13.93 -21.39 1.24
CA MET A 171 -12.77 -20.89 0.52
C MET A 171 -12.29 -19.60 1.17
N VAL A 172 -10.98 -19.49 1.34
CA VAL A 172 -10.28 -18.27 1.78
C VAL A 172 -9.26 -17.91 0.71
N ILE A 173 -9.34 -16.71 0.17
CA ILE A 173 -8.38 -16.20 -0.82
C ILE A 173 -7.74 -14.95 -0.23
N ILE A 174 -6.41 -14.90 -0.27
CA ILE A 174 -5.65 -13.78 0.28
C ILE A 174 -4.80 -13.20 -0.84
N ASP A 175 -5.04 -11.94 -1.16
CA ASP A 175 -4.31 -11.18 -2.17
C ASP A 175 -3.20 -10.36 -1.53
N GLU A 176 -2.18 -9.99 -2.33
CA GLU A 176 -0.97 -9.28 -1.87
C GLU A 176 -0.32 -9.96 -0.65
N PHE A 177 -0.32 -11.30 -0.68
CA PHE A 177 0.09 -12.09 0.50
C PHE A 177 1.56 -11.86 0.90
N GLN A 178 2.44 -11.44 -0.01
CA GLN A 178 3.83 -11.09 0.26
C GLN A 178 3.98 -9.93 1.25
N ASP A 179 2.95 -9.09 1.43
CA ASP A 179 2.97 -7.96 2.36
C ASP A 179 2.46 -8.32 3.77
N THR A 180 2.13 -9.57 4.01
CA THR A 180 1.56 -10.03 5.28
C THR A 180 2.61 -10.01 6.40
N ASN A 181 2.27 -9.33 7.52
CA ASN A 181 3.07 -9.33 8.73
C ASN A 181 2.73 -10.52 9.66
N ILE A 182 3.41 -10.61 10.81
CA ILE A 182 3.25 -11.73 11.75
C ILE A 182 1.82 -11.84 12.29
N LEU A 183 1.16 -10.72 12.62
CA LEU A 183 -0.23 -10.75 13.10
C LEU A 183 -1.18 -11.25 12.03
N GLY A 184 -1.04 -10.78 10.80
CA GLY A 184 -1.78 -11.28 9.64
C GLY A 184 -1.53 -12.77 9.40
N TYR A 185 -0.28 -13.20 9.46
CA TYR A 185 0.12 -14.61 9.35
C TYR A 185 -0.56 -15.48 10.43
N TRP A 186 -0.53 -15.05 11.70
CA TRP A 186 -1.19 -15.78 12.78
C TRP A 186 -2.71 -15.82 12.63
N LEU A 187 -3.33 -14.72 12.20
CA LEU A 187 -4.77 -14.66 11.94
C LEU A 187 -5.18 -15.67 10.86
N VAL A 188 -4.48 -15.66 9.73
CA VAL A 188 -4.74 -16.57 8.61
C VAL A 188 -4.59 -18.03 9.02
N ASN A 189 -3.54 -18.37 9.78
CA ASN A 189 -3.34 -19.74 10.28
C ASN A 189 -4.51 -20.25 11.13
N LYS A 190 -5.29 -19.36 11.77
CA LYS A 190 -6.47 -19.75 12.54
C LYS A 190 -7.68 -20.05 11.67
N LEU A 191 -7.64 -19.67 10.39
CA LEU A 191 -8.72 -19.90 9.43
C LEU A 191 -8.47 -21.15 8.55
N ILE A 192 -7.26 -21.69 8.55
CA ILE A 192 -6.91 -22.89 7.77
C ILE A 192 -7.46 -24.14 8.47
N GLY A 193 -8.21 -24.93 7.71
CA GLY A 193 -8.82 -26.20 8.11
C GLY A 193 -8.99 -27.11 6.90
N ASP A 194 -10.15 -27.73 6.74
CA ASP A 194 -10.51 -28.53 5.56
C ASP A 194 -11.03 -27.67 4.40
N ASN A 195 -10.92 -26.37 4.51
CA ASN A 195 -11.30 -25.39 3.50
C ASN A 195 -10.21 -25.22 2.44
N THR A 196 -10.59 -24.70 1.27
CA THR A 196 -9.62 -24.33 0.25
C THR A 196 -9.01 -22.96 0.59
N VAL A 197 -7.69 -22.89 0.74
CA VAL A 197 -6.97 -21.63 0.96
C VAL A 197 -6.08 -21.32 -0.24
N ILE A 198 -6.18 -20.11 -0.77
CA ILE A 198 -5.41 -19.65 -1.92
C ILE A 198 -4.66 -18.37 -1.53
N PHE A 199 -3.36 -18.40 -1.72
CA PHE A 199 -2.49 -17.24 -1.54
C PHE A 199 -2.11 -16.69 -2.92
N LEU A 200 -2.37 -15.41 -3.14
CA LEU A 200 -1.98 -14.67 -4.34
C LEU A 200 -0.95 -13.62 -3.95
N GLY A 201 0.11 -13.51 -4.71
CA GLY A 201 1.13 -12.50 -4.45
C GLY A 201 2.33 -12.64 -5.35
N ASP A 202 3.23 -11.68 -5.21
CA ASP A 202 4.43 -11.55 -6.02
C ASP A 202 5.58 -11.01 -5.17
N ASP A 203 6.55 -11.86 -4.82
CA ASP A 203 7.64 -11.52 -3.91
C ASP A 203 8.46 -10.31 -4.37
N ILE A 204 8.61 -10.09 -5.67
CA ILE A 204 9.32 -8.92 -6.19
C ILE A 204 8.54 -7.61 -5.93
N GLN A 205 7.24 -7.66 -5.72
CA GLN A 205 6.42 -6.49 -5.38
C GLN A 205 6.36 -6.21 -3.87
N LYS A 206 7.13 -6.93 -3.06
CA LYS A 206 7.23 -6.71 -1.63
C LYS A 206 8.07 -5.46 -1.34
N ILE A 207 7.43 -4.36 -1.01
CA ILE A 207 8.08 -3.09 -0.67
C ILE A 207 7.75 -2.58 0.74
N TYR A 208 6.96 -3.32 1.51
CA TYR A 208 6.57 -3.00 2.88
C TYR A 208 7.35 -3.79 3.93
N GLY A 209 8.59 -4.19 3.62
CA GLY A 209 9.49 -4.86 4.58
C GLY A 209 9.66 -4.06 5.86
N PHE A 210 9.73 -2.73 5.77
CA PHE A 210 9.84 -1.82 6.91
C PHE A 210 8.58 -1.75 7.81
N LEU A 211 7.44 -2.28 7.35
CA LEU A 211 6.20 -2.46 8.12
C LEU A 211 6.06 -3.88 8.70
N GLY A 212 7.12 -4.68 8.64
CA GLY A 212 7.16 -6.01 9.20
C GLY A 212 6.59 -7.11 8.30
N ALA A 213 6.50 -6.90 6.99
CA ALA A 213 6.14 -7.99 6.07
C ALA A 213 7.16 -9.14 6.14
N ILE A 214 6.69 -10.36 6.30
CA ILE A 214 7.51 -11.55 6.51
C ILE A 214 8.32 -11.88 5.25
N ASN A 215 9.63 -12.09 5.39
CA ASN A 215 10.46 -12.58 4.31
C ASN A 215 10.21 -14.07 4.07
N GLY A 216 10.07 -14.48 2.79
CA GLY A 216 9.85 -15.88 2.44
C GLY A 216 8.53 -16.44 3.00
N ILE A 217 7.47 -15.63 3.06
CA ILE A 217 6.19 -16.08 3.63
C ILE A 217 5.59 -17.26 2.86
N PHE A 218 5.78 -17.32 1.53
CA PHE A 218 5.30 -18.42 0.72
C PHE A 218 6.06 -19.71 1.04
N GLU A 219 7.38 -19.65 1.19
CA GLU A 219 8.23 -20.77 1.57
C GLU A 219 7.84 -21.31 2.95
N LYS A 220 7.58 -20.41 3.91
CA LYS A 220 7.12 -20.77 5.26
C LYS A 220 5.81 -21.56 5.25
N TYR A 221 4.92 -21.30 4.30
CA TYR A 221 3.71 -22.09 4.13
C TYR A 221 3.94 -23.41 3.38
N LYS A 222 4.84 -23.42 2.38
CA LYS A 222 5.23 -24.65 1.66
C LYS A 222 5.86 -25.69 2.57
N GLU A 223 6.65 -25.25 3.55
CA GLU A 223 7.24 -26.13 4.57
C GLU A 223 6.18 -26.77 5.49
N LYS A 224 5.10 -26.04 5.75
CA LYS A 224 4.08 -26.44 6.71
C LYS A 224 2.91 -27.21 6.10
N TYR A 225 2.58 -26.96 4.84
CA TYR A 225 1.41 -27.50 4.16
C TYR A 225 1.76 -28.04 2.77
N PRO A 226 1.08 -29.09 2.28
CA PRO A 226 1.22 -29.56 0.91
C PRO A 226 0.55 -28.57 -0.05
N ILE A 227 1.32 -27.59 -0.54
CA ILE A 227 0.82 -26.51 -1.41
C ILE A 227 1.08 -26.84 -2.88
N LYS A 228 0.05 -26.63 -3.70
CA LYS A 228 0.21 -26.60 -5.17
C LYS A 228 0.55 -25.18 -5.60
N GLU A 229 1.75 -24.96 -6.08
CA GLU A 229 2.18 -23.70 -6.66
C GLU A 229 1.73 -23.58 -8.12
N ILE A 230 1.21 -22.42 -8.48
CA ILE A 230 0.88 -22.05 -9.87
C ILE A 230 1.54 -20.69 -10.16
N LYS A 231 2.46 -20.67 -11.11
CA LYS A 231 3.15 -19.46 -11.53
C LYS A 231 2.44 -18.86 -12.75
N PHE A 232 2.07 -17.59 -12.66
CA PHE A 232 1.57 -16.81 -13.79
C PHE A 232 2.75 -16.20 -14.51
N CYS A 233 3.07 -16.74 -15.69
CA CYS A 233 4.23 -16.30 -16.49
C CYS A 233 3.90 -15.23 -17.51
N ASN A 234 2.62 -14.98 -17.79
CA ASN A 234 2.19 -14.01 -18.79
C ASN A 234 1.77 -12.71 -18.13
N ASN A 235 2.47 -11.63 -18.45
CA ASN A 235 2.06 -10.29 -18.03
C ASN A 235 1.03 -9.72 -19.02
N TYR A 236 -0.24 -9.72 -18.61
CA TYR A 236 -1.34 -9.21 -19.45
C TYR A 236 -1.44 -7.67 -19.41
N ARG A 237 -0.85 -7.00 -18.43
CA ARG A 237 -0.82 -5.54 -18.32
C ARG A 237 -0.07 -4.92 -19.52
N PHE A 238 1.04 -5.52 -19.88
CA PHE A 238 1.90 -5.06 -20.98
C PHE A 238 1.61 -5.76 -22.31
N ARG A 239 0.39 -6.29 -22.50
CA ARG A 239 0.03 -7.16 -23.63
C ARG A 239 0.43 -6.60 -24.99
N ALA A 240 0.33 -5.28 -25.17
CA ALA A 240 0.64 -4.58 -26.42
C ALA A 240 1.99 -3.85 -26.40
N ASN A 241 2.79 -4.00 -25.33
CA ASN A 241 4.04 -3.25 -25.15
C ASN A 241 5.22 -4.20 -24.91
N GLU A 242 5.93 -4.53 -25.98
CA GLU A 242 7.06 -5.47 -25.90
C GLU A 242 8.25 -4.90 -25.11
N CYS A 243 8.46 -3.57 -25.12
CA CYS A 243 9.52 -2.93 -24.34
C CYS A 243 9.27 -3.09 -22.84
N LEU A 244 8.04 -2.81 -22.38
CA LEU A 244 7.69 -2.99 -20.96
C LEU A 244 7.67 -4.47 -20.56
N LYS A 245 7.32 -5.40 -21.45
CA LYS A 245 7.44 -6.84 -21.19
C LYS A 245 8.88 -7.28 -21.03
N ALA A 246 9.78 -6.80 -21.88
CA ALA A 246 11.20 -7.12 -21.78
C ALA A 246 11.78 -6.57 -20.46
N LEU A 247 11.45 -5.33 -20.13
CA LEU A 247 11.86 -4.67 -18.88
C LEU A 247 11.34 -5.41 -17.66
N ASP A 248 10.06 -5.81 -17.64
CA ASP A 248 9.46 -6.64 -16.59
C ASP A 248 10.25 -7.94 -16.37
N LYS A 249 10.55 -8.68 -17.45
CA LYS A 249 11.30 -9.94 -17.36
C LYS A 249 12.71 -9.75 -16.84
N LEU A 250 13.43 -8.75 -17.33
CA LEU A 250 14.80 -8.44 -16.92
C LEU A 250 14.86 -8.10 -15.44
N ILE A 251 14.09 -7.11 -14.97
CA ILE A 251 14.15 -6.66 -13.57
C ILE A 251 13.63 -7.75 -12.63
N ARG A 252 12.59 -8.48 -13.03
CA ARG A 252 12.08 -9.63 -12.27
C ARG A 252 13.16 -10.72 -12.09
N SER A 253 13.98 -10.98 -13.12
CA SER A 253 15.04 -11.99 -12.98
C SER A 253 16.07 -11.58 -11.92
N TYR A 254 16.47 -10.31 -11.88
CA TYR A 254 17.35 -9.78 -10.84
C TYR A 254 16.72 -9.82 -9.45
N GLY A 255 15.44 -9.51 -9.32
CA GLY A 255 14.71 -9.60 -8.06
C GLY A 255 14.60 -11.03 -7.52
N ASN A 256 14.49 -12.02 -8.40
CA ASN A 256 14.30 -13.42 -8.01
C ASN A 256 15.60 -14.18 -7.79
N THR A 257 16.62 -13.96 -8.62
CA THR A 257 17.83 -14.80 -8.64
C THR A 257 19.12 -14.08 -8.23
N TYR A 258 19.12 -12.75 -8.23
CA TYR A 258 20.33 -11.90 -8.02
C TYR A 258 21.49 -12.26 -8.95
N ALA A 259 21.22 -12.95 -10.03
CA ALA A 259 22.22 -13.36 -11.02
C ALA A 259 22.13 -12.47 -12.26
N PRO A 260 23.22 -12.31 -13.01
CA PRO A 260 23.18 -11.70 -14.34
C PRO A 260 22.08 -12.36 -15.16
N SER A 261 21.20 -11.54 -15.74
CA SER A 261 20.05 -12.03 -16.49
C SER A 261 20.43 -12.44 -17.90
N GLU A 262 19.78 -13.49 -18.40
CA GLU A 262 19.80 -13.84 -19.83
C GLU A 262 18.87 -12.93 -20.65
N TYR A 263 18.07 -12.10 -19.99
CA TYR A 263 17.12 -11.20 -20.66
C TYR A 263 17.77 -9.87 -20.99
N GLU A 264 17.34 -9.31 -22.11
CA GLU A 264 17.72 -7.97 -22.53
C GLU A 264 16.49 -7.07 -22.58
N ALA A 265 16.66 -5.82 -22.20
CA ALA A 265 15.64 -4.78 -22.24
C ALA A 265 16.27 -3.42 -22.51
N SER A 266 15.46 -2.48 -22.96
CA SER A 266 15.84 -1.08 -23.06
C SER A 266 14.88 -0.20 -22.27
N VAL A 267 15.39 0.93 -21.76
CA VAL A 267 14.60 1.94 -21.08
C VAL A 267 14.99 3.33 -21.57
N ASN A 268 14.02 4.23 -21.63
CA ASN A 268 14.30 5.63 -21.97
C ASN A 268 14.99 6.31 -20.80
N LEU A 269 16.23 6.74 -21.01
CA LEU A 269 17.06 7.42 -20.02
C LEU A 269 17.63 8.71 -20.58
N LYS A 270 17.39 9.83 -19.90
CA LYS A 270 17.97 11.13 -20.25
C LYS A 270 19.05 11.54 -19.28
N HIS A 271 20.24 11.83 -19.80
CA HIS A 271 21.33 12.43 -19.05
C HIS A 271 21.26 13.95 -19.14
N LEU A 272 21.36 14.61 -17.97
CA LEU A 272 21.24 16.05 -17.83
C LEU A 272 22.39 16.59 -16.99
N ALA A 273 22.73 17.87 -17.14
CA ALA A 273 23.91 18.41 -16.53
C ALA A 273 23.75 18.69 -15.01
N ASN A 274 22.53 18.99 -14.57
CA ASN A 274 22.26 19.35 -13.17
C ASN A 274 20.77 19.18 -12.80
N ASP A 275 20.45 19.33 -11.51
CA ASP A 275 19.09 19.20 -10.98
C ASP A 275 18.09 20.16 -11.65
N THR A 276 18.53 21.40 -11.96
CA THR A 276 17.65 22.41 -12.54
C THR A 276 17.26 22.05 -13.97
N GLU A 277 18.21 21.57 -14.76
CA GLU A 277 17.94 21.11 -16.11
C GLU A 277 17.07 19.84 -16.12
N GLU A 278 17.31 18.93 -15.18
CA GLU A 278 16.51 17.74 -15.02
C GLU A 278 15.06 18.08 -14.70
N ASP A 279 14.82 18.97 -13.74
CA ASP A 279 13.47 19.41 -13.40
C ASP A 279 12.77 20.13 -14.57
N ASN A 280 13.50 20.97 -15.33
CA ASN A 280 12.95 21.64 -16.50
C ASN A 280 12.55 20.64 -17.57
N PHE A 281 13.44 19.69 -17.88
CA PHE A 281 13.20 18.63 -18.86
C PHE A 281 11.95 17.80 -18.51
N ILE A 282 11.80 17.44 -17.23
CA ILE A 282 10.63 16.69 -16.73
C ILE A 282 9.35 17.51 -16.90
N VAL A 283 9.36 18.77 -16.48
CA VAL A 283 8.18 19.66 -16.57
C VAL A 283 7.79 19.94 -18.01
N ASP A 284 8.75 20.08 -18.91
CA ASP A 284 8.49 20.23 -20.34
C ASP A 284 7.89 18.97 -20.97
N GLY A 285 8.36 17.79 -20.54
CA GLY A 285 7.77 16.52 -20.94
C GLY A 285 6.34 16.34 -20.45
N ILE A 286 6.08 16.66 -19.19
CA ILE A 286 4.73 16.61 -18.62
C ILE A 286 3.80 17.52 -19.44
N ASP A 287 4.22 18.76 -19.72
CA ASP A 287 3.44 19.72 -20.51
C ASP A 287 3.11 19.18 -21.91
N LYS A 288 4.09 18.59 -22.59
CA LYS A 288 3.88 17.97 -23.89
C LYS A 288 2.90 16.80 -23.82
N ILE A 289 3.03 15.90 -22.85
CA ILE A 289 2.14 14.74 -22.67
C ILE A 289 0.69 15.19 -22.48
N ILE A 290 0.43 16.10 -21.53
CA ILE A 290 -0.94 16.50 -21.19
C ILE A 290 -1.62 17.34 -22.27
N ASN A 291 -0.83 18.00 -23.14
CA ASN A 291 -1.34 18.80 -24.25
C ASN A 291 -1.53 17.97 -25.53
N SER A 292 -0.76 16.87 -25.70
CA SER A 292 -0.85 16.00 -26.89
C SER A 292 -1.93 14.93 -26.76
N SER A 293 -2.28 14.54 -25.56
CA SER A 293 -3.23 13.44 -25.29
C SER A 293 -4.06 13.67 -24.02
N ASN A 294 -5.04 12.81 -23.81
CA ASN A 294 -5.79 12.76 -22.56
C ASN A 294 -5.18 11.78 -21.54
N ASP A 295 -3.95 11.38 -21.77
CA ASP A 295 -3.25 10.41 -20.92
C ASP A 295 -2.79 11.04 -19.60
N LYS A 296 -2.73 10.21 -18.57
CA LYS A 296 -2.23 10.60 -17.24
C LYS A 296 -0.72 10.30 -17.15
N VAL A 297 -0.01 11.17 -16.43
CA VAL A 297 1.41 11.02 -16.15
C VAL A 297 1.67 11.08 -14.65
N ALA A 298 2.47 10.16 -14.15
CA ALA A 298 2.95 10.18 -12.77
C ALA A 298 4.45 10.44 -12.72
N VAL A 299 4.86 11.32 -11.80
CA VAL A 299 6.25 11.44 -11.40
C VAL A 299 6.42 10.66 -10.09
N LEU A 300 7.18 9.58 -10.16
CA LEU A 300 7.41 8.66 -9.04
C LEU A 300 8.79 8.88 -8.46
N VAL A 301 8.84 9.44 -7.25
CA VAL A 301 10.12 9.69 -6.57
C VAL A 301 10.40 8.64 -5.49
N ARG A 302 11.69 8.36 -5.25
CA ARG A 302 12.11 7.45 -4.17
C ARG A 302 11.88 8.08 -2.80
N ALA A 303 12.08 9.39 -2.67
CA ALA A 303 11.84 10.17 -1.46
C ALA A 303 11.12 11.49 -1.80
N GLY A 304 10.17 11.93 -0.97
CA GLY A 304 9.30 13.07 -1.25
C GLY A 304 10.04 14.38 -1.56
N ASN A 305 11.16 14.66 -0.88
CA ASN A 305 11.98 15.83 -1.12
C ASN A 305 12.57 15.94 -2.54
N GLN A 306 12.70 14.81 -3.24
CA GLN A 306 13.16 14.80 -4.65
C GLN A 306 12.13 15.38 -5.61
N GLY A 307 10.85 15.33 -5.27
CA GLY A 307 9.75 15.84 -6.09
C GLY A 307 9.38 17.30 -5.80
N GLU A 308 9.79 17.88 -4.66
CA GLU A 308 9.44 19.26 -4.28
C GLU A 308 9.87 20.29 -5.36
N PRO A 309 11.11 20.25 -5.92
CA PRO A 309 11.51 21.21 -6.96
C PRO A 309 10.69 21.07 -8.25
N ILE A 310 10.27 19.84 -8.59
CA ILE A 310 9.40 19.58 -9.74
C ILE A 310 8.00 20.17 -9.50
N ALA A 311 7.45 19.98 -8.29
CA ALA A 311 6.18 20.56 -7.88
C ALA A 311 6.17 22.09 -7.97
N ASP A 312 7.24 22.74 -7.50
CA ASP A 312 7.41 24.19 -7.58
C ASP A 312 7.42 24.70 -9.04
N LYS A 313 8.09 23.97 -9.94
CA LYS A 313 8.15 24.34 -11.35
C LYS A 313 6.82 24.11 -12.08
N LEU A 314 6.11 23.01 -11.79
CA LEU A 314 4.76 22.78 -12.31
C LEU A 314 3.82 23.91 -11.91
N SER A 315 3.85 24.31 -10.64
CA SER A 315 3.06 25.42 -10.13
C SER A 315 3.38 26.74 -10.84
N ARG A 316 4.66 27.06 -11.04
CA ARG A 316 5.09 28.28 -11.77
C ARG A 316 4.66 28.27 -13.23
N LYS A 317 4.61 27.09 -13.85
CA LYS A 317 4.15 26.94 -15.24
C LYS A 317 2.61 26.91 -15.37
N GLY A 318 1.90 26.87 -14.25
CA GLY A 318 0.43 26.83 -14.21
C GLY A 318 -0.17 25.46 -14.55
N ILE A 319 0.65 24.40 -14.50
CA ILE A 319 0.19 23.03 -14.74
C ILE A 319 -0.53 22.53 -13.51
N GLN A 320 -1.75 22.05 -13.67
CA GLN A 320 -2.52 21.42 -12.59
C GLN A 320 -1.99 20.02 -12.30
N TYR A 321 -1.76 19.70 -11.02
CA TYR A 321 -1.28 18.40 -10.60
C TYR A 321 -1.77 18.07 -9.20
N PHE A 322 -1.85 16.77 -8.91
CA PHE A 322 -2.10 16.27 -7.56
C PHE A 322 -0.76 15.98 -6.86
N ASN A 323 -0.54 16.63 -5.71
CA ASN A 323 0.69 16.51 -4.93
C ASN A 323 0.51 15.55 -3.75
N ALA A 324 0.99 14.32 -3.89
CA ALA A 324 0.98 13.29 -2.83
C ALA A 324 2.38 13.03 -2.23
N LEU A 325 3.25 14.06 -2.17
CA LEU A 325 4.61 13.96 -1.62
C LEU A 325 4.68 14.10 -0.09
N PHE A 326 3.59 13.91 0.61
CA PHE A 326 3.51 13.96 2.06
C PHE A 326 3.69 12.57 2.69
N ARG A 327 4.15 12.55 3.96
CA ARG A 327 4.37 11.33 4.74
C ARG A 327 3.25 11.10 5.75
N ASP A 328 3.05 9.84 6.13
CA ASP A 328 2.08 9.46 7.16
C ASP A 328 2.47 9.97 8.56
N THR A 329 3.74 10.39 8.72
CA THR A 329 4.27 10.98 9.95
C THR A 329 4.25 12.51 9.96
N ASP A 330 3.84 13.16 8.90
CA ASP A 330 3.73 14.62 8.84
C ASP A 330 2.65 15.11 9.81
N ILE A 331 2.94 16.19 10.54
CA ILE A 331 2.03 16.75 11.55
C ILE A 331 0.70 17.16 10.88
N GLU A 332 0.77 17.75 9.69
CA GLU A 332 -0.41 18.17 8.94
C GLU A 332 -1.28 16.97 8.52
N PHE A 333 -0.64 15.86 8.14
CA PHE A 333 -1.35 14.62 7.82
C PHE A 333 -2.11 14.07 9.03
N LEU A 334 -1.45 14.00 10.19
CA LEU A 334 -2.08 13.51 11.43
C LEU A 334 -3.22 14.42 11.87
N LYS A 335 -3.00 15.74 11.90
CA LYS A 335 -4.02 16.71 12.27
C LYS A 335 -5.20 16.73 11.31
N PHE A 336 -4.97 16.47 10.02
CA PHE A 336 -6.06 16.38 9.07
C PHE A 336 -7.04 15.28 9.45
N TYR A 337 -6.52 14.09 9.80
CA TYR A 337 -7.38 12.99 10.22
C TYR A 337 -8.11 13.28 11.54
N GLU A 338 -7.44 13.90 12.52
CA GLU A 338 -8.09 14.33 13.76
C GLU A 338 -9.31 15.22 13.46
N VAL A 339 -9.11 16.26 12.65
CA VAL A 339 -10.19 17.19 12.28
C VAL A 339 -11.25 16.49 11.42
N ALA A 340 -10.87 15.68 10.43
CA ALA A 340 -11.81 15.04 9.53
C ALA A 340 -12.69 13.99 10.26
N ILE A 341 -12.13 13.24 11.18
CA ILE A 341 -12.88 12.28 12.02
C ILE A 341 -13.84 13.00 12.95
N ASP A 342 -13.38 14.05 13.66
CA ASP A 342 -14.22 14.86 14.51
C ASP A 342 -15.42 15.43 13.74
N GLU A 343 -15.18 16.05 12.59
CA GLU A 343 -16.24 16.67 11.80
C GLU A 343 -17.17 15.64 11.14
N PHE A 344 -16.66 14.49 10.77
CA PHE A 344 -17.49 13.40 10.27
C PHE A 344 -18.43 12.85 11.38
N HIS A 345 -17.90 12.65 12.59
CA HIS A 345 -18.71 12.22 13.72
C HIS A 345 -19.71 13.30 14.15
N ASN A 346 -19.34 14.59 14.11
CA ASN A 346 -20.27 15.68 14.40
C ASN A 346 -21.42 15.73 13.39
N ALA A 347 -21.13 15.49 12.11
CA ALA A 347 -22.13 15.59 11.05
C ALA A 347 -23.05 14.34 10.96
N ALA A 348 -22.49 13.14 11.16
CA ALA A 348 -23.18 11.87 10.88
C ALA A 348 -23.29 10.93 12.09
N GLY A 349 -22.48 11.14 13.15
CA GLY A 349 -22.35 10.18 14.26
C GLY A 349 -23.61 10.00 15.08
N SER A 350 -24.39 11.05 15.34
CA SER A 350 -25.64 10.96 16.12
C SER A 350 -26.69 10.05 15.48
N SER A 351 -26.68 9.92 14.16
CA SER A 351 -27.59 9.06 13.41
C SER A 351 -26.97 7.69 13.06
N GLY A 352 -25.64 7.57 13.11
CA GLY A 352 -24.89 6.41 12.60
C GLY A 352 -25.13 6.16 11.11
N LYS A 353 -25.47 7.21 10.34
CA LYS A 353 -25.81 7.15 8.91
C LYS A 353 -25.08 8.27 8.18
N ALA A 354 -24.47 7.98 7.06
CA ALA A 354 -23.84 8.97 6.20
C ALA A 354 -24.75 9.28 5.00
N VAL A 355 -25.54 10.34 5.10
CA VAL A 355 -26.31 10.87 3.98
C VAL A 355 -25.57 12.03 3.31
N GLN A 356 -25.95 12.36 2.07
CA GLN A 356 -25.23 13.35 1.27
C GLN A 356 -25.07 14.71 1.97
N LYS A 357 -26.10 15.14 2.70
CA LYS A 357 -26.07 16.40 3.45
C LYS A 357 -24.99 16.39 4.52
N ASP A 358 -24.84 15.28 5.26
CA ASP A 358 -23.86 15.14 6.34
C ASP A 358 -22.44 15.18 5.77
N LEU A 359 -22.20 14.51 4.61
CA LEU A 359 -20.91 14.54 3.94
C LEU A 359 -20.51 15.93 3.47
N LEU A 360 -21.47 16.72 2.93
CA LEU A 360 -21.22 18.11 2.54
C LEU A 360 -20.96 19.01 3.76
N ASN A 361 -21.71 18.81 4.85
CA ASN A 361 -21.49 19.55 6.09
C ASN A 361 -20.09 19.24 6.67
N CYS A 362 -19.68 17.98 6.64
CA CYS A 362 -18.34 17.56 7.08
C CYS A 362 -17.25 18.27 6.26
N LEU A 363 -17.35 18.27 4.92
CA LEU A 363 -16.37 18.95 4.06
C LEU A 363 -16.26 20.43 4.39
N GLU A 364 -17.38 21.12 4.55
CA GLU A 364 -17.37 22.55 4.88
C GLU A 364 -16.76 22.80 6.26
N ALA A 365 -17.08 21.99 7.26
CA ALA A 365 -16.52 22.10 8.60
C ALA A 365 -14.99 21.84 8.62
N VAL A 366 -14.50 20.83 7.92
CA VAL A 366 -13.05 20.58 7.75
C VAL A 366 -12.37 21.77 7.08
N ARG A 367 -13.01 22.37 6.08
CA ARG A 367 -12.50 23.56 5.39
C ARG A 367 -12.40 24.77 6.32
N GLN A 368 -13.38 24.99 7.19
CA GLN A 368 -13.36 26.08 8.16
C GLN A 368 -12.26 25.92 9.20
N ARG A 369 -11.89 24.66 9.55
CA ARG A 369 -10.83 24.35 10.51
C ARG A 369 -9.44 24.18 9.87
N GLN A 370 -9.24 24.53 8.62
CA GLN A 370 -7.97 24.35 7.91
C GLN A 370 -6.75 24.93 8.63
N ASN A 371 -6.91 26.06 9.34
CA ASN A 371 -5.84 26.72 10.09
C ASN A 371 -5.36 25.93 11.31
N GLU A 372 -6.11 24.94 11.77
CA GLU A 372 -5.70 24.00 12.82
C GLU A 372 -4.76 22.92 12.25
N ILE A 373 -4.87 22.64 10.95
CA ILE A 373 -4.17 21.54 10.27
C ILE A 373 -2.77 21.96 9.83
N TYR A 374 -2.62 23.14 9.22
CA TYR A 374 -1.32 23.62 8.79
C TYR A 374 -1.05 25.04 9.30
N SER A 375 0.22 25.29 9.65
CA SER A 375 0.65 26.59 10.19
C SER A 375 1.50 27.40 9.20
N SER A 376 1.96 26.79 8.10
CA SER A 376 2.80 27.46 7.10
C SER A 376 2.28 27.26 5.69
N ALA A 377 2.38 28.30 4.86
CA ALA A 377 1.98 28.23 3.46
C ALA A 377 2.72 27.11 2.68
N ARG A 378 3.97 26.82 3.05
CA ARG A 378 4.77 25.75 2.43
C ARG A 378 4.14 24.37 2.66
N ARG A 379 3.44 24.15 3.77
CA ARG A 379 2.84 22.87 4.13
C ARG A 379 1.35 22.77 3.76
N LYS A 380 0.78 23.84 3.22
CA LYS A 380 -0.63 23.88 2.79
C LYS A 380 -0.96 22.78 1.78
N PHE A 381 -0.01 22.38 0.93
CA PHE A 381 -0.23 21.33 -0.06
C PHE A 381 -0.67 19.99 0.55
N VAL A 382 -0.24 19.68 1.79
CA VAL A 382 -0.67 18.47 2.50
C VAL A 382 -2.17 18.53 2.79
N TYR A 383 -2.62 19.67 3.32
CA TYR A 383 -4.05 19.92 3.53
C TYR A 383 -4.83 19.83 2.21
N ASP A 384 -4.37 20.54 1.17
CA ASP A 384 -5.06 20.59 -0.13
C ASP A 384 -5.20 19.16 -0.72
N ALA A 385 -4.14 18.36 -0.65
CA ALA A 385 -4.16 16.98 -1.13
C ALA A 385 -5.10 16.10 -0.30
N MET A 386 -5.02 16.16 1.03
CA MET A 386 -5.85 15.37 1.92
C MET A 386 -7.34 15.76 1.82
N TYR A 387 -7.61 17.05 1.67
CA TYR A 387 -8.97 17.55 1.47
C TYR A 387 -9.54 17.05 0.14
N LYS A 388 -8.75 17.08 -0.93
CA LYS A 388 -9.15 16.51 -2.21
C LYS A 388 -9.44 15.01 -2.12
N LEU A 389 -8.61 14.24 -1.39
CA LEU A 389 -8.86 12.82 -1.17
C LEU A 389 -10.14 12.57 -0.35
N LEU A 390 -10.46 13.45 0.61
CA LEU A 390 -11.71 13.37 1.36
C LEU A 390 -12.93 13.67 0.47
N GLU A 391 -12.84 14.68 -0.41
CA GLU A 391 -13.87 14.96 -1.42
C GLU A 391 -14.11 13.72 -2.30
N VAL A 392 -13.03 13.13 -2.82
CA VAL A 392 -13.09 11.92 -3.66
C VAL A 392 -13.69 10.75 -2.89
N LEU A 393 -13.30 10.53 -1.63
CA LEU A 393 -13.90 9.49 -0.79
C LEU A 393 -15.42 9.66 -0.70
N PHE A 394 -15.88 10.88 -0.44
CA PHE A 394 -17.31 11.14 -0.28
C PHE A 394 -18.08 11.00 -1.60
N GLU A 395 -17.50 11.44 -2.73
CA GLU A 395 -18.10 11.21 -4.04
C GLU A 395 -18.17 9.73 -4.41
N GLU A 396 -17.08 8.98 -4.25
CA GLU A 396 -17.07 7.54 -4.52
C GLU A 396 -18.01 6.77 -3.58
N SER A 397 -18.14 7.23 -2.32
CA SER A 397 -19.04 6.60 -1.36
C SER A 397 -20.52 6.63 -1.77
N LYS A 398 -20.91 7.55 -2.65
CA LYS A 398 -22.28 7.62 -3.21
C LYS A 398 -22.59 6.46 -4.14
N LYS A 399 -21.56 5.91 -4.78
CA LYS A 399 -21.66 4.77 -5.71
C LYS A 399 -21.68 3.42 -4.98
N TRP A 400 -21.33 3.41 -3.67
CA TRP A 400 -21.27 2.18 -2.92
C TRP A 400 -22.67 1.60 -2.68
N GLU A 401 -22.79 0.29 -2.86
CA GLU A 401 -23.99 -0.42 -2.47
C GLU A 401 -24.11 -0.54 -0.95
N GLY A 402 -25.35 -0.65 -0.51
CA GLY A 402 -25.68 -0.76 0.90
C GLY A 402 -26.51 0.41 1.40
N THR A 403 -26.72 0.42 2.68
CA THR A 403 -27.49 1.46 3.38
C THR A 403 -26.60 2.67 3.71
N SER A 404 -27.22 3.77 4.10
CA SER A 404 -26.48 4.92 4.65
C SER A 404 -25.72 4.59 5.94
N LYS A 405 -26.11 3.51 6.64
CA LYS A 405 -25.37 2.98 7.78
C LYS A 405 -24.09 2.27 7.32
N ASP A 406 -24.18 1.40 6.32
CA ASP A 406 -22.99 0.72 5.74
C ASP A 406 -21.99 1.74 5.21
N ARG A 407 -22.49 2.83 4.59
CA ARG A 407 -21.67 3.94 4.13
C ARG A 407 -20.96 4.63 5.30
N TYR A 408 -21.67 4.90 6.39
CA TYR A 408 -21.08 5.49 7.59
C TYR A 408 -19.94 4.61 8.12
N GLU A 409 -20.20 3.32 8.34
CA GLU A 409 -19.21 2.36 8.86
C GLU A 409 -17.96 2.26 7.97
N ASN A 410 -18.14 2.28 6.64
CA ASN A 410 -17.01 2.22 5.71
C ASN A 410 -16.19 3.52 5.69
N ILE A 411 -16.84 4.69 5.70
CA ILE A 411 -16.15 5.99 5.76
C ILE A 411 -15.40 6.14 7.10
N ASP A 412 -16.07 5.85 8.20
CA ASP A 412 -15.48 5.89 9.54
C ASP A 412 -14.24 5.01 9.63
N PHE A 413 -14.32 3.80 9.08
CA PHE A 413 -13.18 2.90 9.01
C PHE A 413 -12.03 3.46 8.15
N ILE A 414 -12.31 4.04 6.97
CA ILE A 414 -11.28 4.62 6.10
C ILE A 414 -10.60 5.80 6.78
N LEU A 415 -11.36 6.66 7.42
CA LEU A 415 -10.81 7.79 8.18
C LEU A 415 -10.02 7.32 9.39
N GLY A 416 -10.58 6.44 10.21
CA GLY A 416 -9.93 5.86 11.37
C GLY A 416 -8.64 5.11 11.03
N SER A 417 -8.60 4.36 9.92
CA SER A 417 -7.41 3.64 9.45
C SER A 417 -6.42 4.50 8.67
N LYS A 418 -6.62 5.81 8.59
CA LYS A 418 -5.81 6.75 7.78
C LYS A 418 -5.70 6.33 6.31
N GLY A 419 -6.78 5.78 5.77
CA GLY A 419 -6.82 5.15 4.44
C GLY A 419 -7.07 6.09 3.26
N LEU A 420 -7.12 7.43 3.43
CA LEU A 420 -7.46 8.38 2.35
C LEU A 420 -6.50 8.30 1.15
N LYS A 421 -5.21 8.00 1.36
CA LYS A 421 -4.25 7.85 0.25
C LYS A 421 -4.70 6.85 -0.80
N HIS A 422 -5.52 5.91 -0.41
CA HIS A 422 -6.08 4.95 -1.33
C HIS A 422 -7.07 5.57 -2.34
N MET A 423 -7.61 6.74 -2.06
CA MET A 423 -8.49 7.46 -2.99
C MET A 423 -7.72 8.09 -4.17
N MET A 424 -6.38 8.06 -4.17
CA MET A 424 -5.55 8.57 -5.29
C MET A 424 -5.87 7.91 -6.64
N GLU A 425 -6.42 6.71 -6.63
CA GLU A 425 -6.85 6.04 -7.86
C GLU A 425 -7.94 6.80 -8.62
N TYR A 426 -8.82 7.47 -7.87
CA TYR A 426 -9.97 8.18 -8.41
C TYR A 426 -9.67 9.67 -8.67
N ILE A 427 -8.42 10.12 -8.47
CA ILE A 427 -7.99 11.48 -8.79
C ILE A 427 -8.08 11.70 -10.30
N GLU A 428 -8.74 12.81 -10.69
CA GLU A 428 -8.97 13.15 -12.10
C GLU A 428 -7.79 13.91 -12.72
N GLU A 429 -6.95 14.56 -11.91
CA GLU A 429 -5.79 15.30 -12.38
C GLU A 429 -4.91 14.43 -13.28
N LYS A 430 -4.52 15.00 -14.44
CA LYS A 430 -3.68 14.31 -15.42
C LYS A 430 -2.25 14.08 -14.91
N VAL A 431 -1.80 14.91 -13.98
CA VAL A 431 -0.45 14.87 -13.42
C VAL A 431 -0.50 14.51 -11.94
N VAL A 432 0.25 13.48 -11.55
CA VAL A 432 0.36 13.04 -10.15
C VAL A 432 1.83 13.01 -9.75
N LEU A 433 2.16 13.68 -8.64
CA LEU A 433 3.46 13.57 -7.98
C LEU A 433 3.30 12.72 -6.72
N THR A 434 4.02 11.61 -6.65
CA THR A 434 3.92 10.71 -5.48
C THR A 434 5.21 9.93 -5.26
N THR A 435 5.33 9.29 -4.11
CA THR A 435 6.44 8.35 -3.88
C THR A 435 6.12 6.98 -4.51
N ILE A 436 7.17 6.24 -4.85
CA ILE A 436 7.03 4.88 -5.40
C ILE A 436 6.22 3.99 -4.45
N HIS A 437 6.44 4.09 -3.12
CA HIS A 437 5.69 3.31 -2.14
C HIS A 437 4.19 3.62 -2.15
N ALA A 438 3.84 4.89 -2.22
CA ALA A 438 2.44 5.31 -2.26
C ALA A 438 1.75 5.01 -3.61
N SER A 439 2.54 4.76 -4.67
CA SER A 439 2.03 4.39 -5.99
C SER A 439 1.61 2.92 -6.13
N LYS A 440 1.92 2.08 -5.13
CA LYS A 440 1.59 0.64 -5.19
C LYS A 440 0.08 0.43 -5.36
N GLY A 441 -0.30 -0.39 -6.33
CA GLY A 441 -1.71 -0.63 -6.71
C GLY A 441 -2.29 0.37 -7.69
N LEU A 442 -1.60 1.49 -7.99
CA LEU A 442 -2.00 2.51 -8.97
C LEU A 442 -1.30 2.30 -10.31
N GLU A 443 -1.82 2.92 -11.37
CA GLU A 443 -1.29 2.81 -12.72
C GLU A 443 -1.57 4.08 -13.52
N TRP A 444 -0.62 4.45 -14.39
CA TRP A 444 -0.73 5.61 -15.29
C TRP A 444 -0.24 5.25 -16.69
N GLU A 445 -0.66 6.00 -17.69
CA GLU A 445 -0.20 5.81 -19.05
C GLU A 445 1.30 6.02 -19.16
N TYR A 446 1.81 7.10 -18.53
CA TYR A 446 3.22 7.44 -18.52
C TYR A 446 3.74 7.57 -17.09
N VAL A 447 4.95 7.07 -16.87
CA VAL A 447 5.65 7.18 -15.59
C VAL A 447 7.02 7.81 -15.83
N ILE A 448 7.33 8.83 -15.04
CA ILE A 448 8.65 9.48 -15.00
C ILE A 448 9.28 9.17 -13.66
N ILE A 449 10.50 8.61 -13.67
CA ILE A 449 11.27 8.31 -12.46
C ILE A 449 12.53 9.18 -12.49
N PRO A 450 12.55 10.28 -11.75
CA PRO A 450 13.68 11.19 -11.71
C PRO A 450 14.78 10.72 -10.78
N ARG A 451 15.93 11.40 -10.87
CA ARG A 451 17.04 11.23 -9.92
C ARG A 451 17.57 9.80 -9.85
N MET A 452 17.72 9.16 -11.03
CA MET A 452 18.36 7.84 -11.09
C MET A 452 19.85 7.95 -10.81
N ASN A 453 20.16 8.52 -9.66
CA ASN A 453 21.51 8.75 -9.16
C ASN A 453 21.80 7.89 -7.94
N ALA A 454 23.05 7.48 -7.77
CA ALA A 454 23.54 6.87 -6.53
C ALA A 454 23.19 7.77 -5.32
N TYR A 455 22.75 7.18 -4.22
CA TYR A 455 22.26 7.83 -3.00
C TYR A 455 20.90 8.55 -3.11
N ALA A 456 20.36 8.68 -4.30
CA ALA A 456 19.02 9.20 -4.51
C ALA A 456 18.01 8.06 -4.75
N PHE A 457 18.36 7.17 -5.68
CA PHE A 457 17.68 5.91 -5.92
C PHE A 457 18.70 4.90 -6.47
N PRO A 458 19.13 3.95 -5.66
CA PRO A 458 18.75 3.62 -4.28
C PRO A 458 19.15 4.67 -3.23
N THR A 459 18.43 4.67 -2.10
CA THR A 459 18.75 5.53 -0.97
C THR A 459 19.85 4.91 -0.10
N GLY A 460 20.87 5.69 0.24
CA GLY A 460 21.96 5.24 1.09
C GLY A 460 23.06 4.47 0.36
N TYR A 461 23.94 3.88 1.15
CA TYR A 461 25.06 3.11 0.62
C TYR A 461 24.64 1.73 0.20
N MET A 462 24.76 1.47 -1.09
CA MET A 462 24.50 0.14 -1.63
C MET A 462 25.75 -0.74 -1.55
N CYS A 463 26.91 -0.18 -1.73
CA CYS A 463 28.16 -0.92 -1.73
C CYS A 463 29.31 -0.06 -1.23
N ARG A 464 30.20 -0.64 -0.41
CA ARG A 464 31.41 0.04 0.05
C ARG A 464 32.32 0.39 -1.13
N THR A 465 32.38 -0.45 -2.15
CA THR A 465 33.13 -0.21 -3.37
C THR A 465 32.60 1.02 -4.13
N CYS A 466 31.27 1.18 -4.25
CA CYS A 466 30.67 2.37 -4.84
C CYS A 466 31.04 3.64 -4.06
N ARG A 467 31.20 3.54 -2.74
CA ARG A 467 31.64 4.64 -1.90
C ARG A 467 33.13 4.98 -2.08
N GLU A 468 33.99 3.97 -2.17
CA GLU A 468 35.45 4.16 -2.21
C GLU A 468 35.96 4.50 -3.61
N VAL A 469 35.35 3.93 -4.65
CA VAL A 469 35.83 4.07 -6.04
C VAL A 469 35.03 5.11 -6.83
N HIS A 470 33.90 5.57 -6.29
CA HIS A 470 32.99 6.52 -6.92
C HIS A 470 32.46 6.12 -8.32
N SER A 471 32.69 4.88 -8.74
CA SER A 471 32.16 4.32 -9.98
C SER A 471 32.01 2.80 -9.88
N CYS A 472 30.96 2.27 -10.43
CA CYS A 472 30.77 0.83 -10.62
C CYS A 472 31.37 0.45 -11.98
N ASN A 473 32.69 0.69 -12.19
CA ASN A 473 33.37 0.45 -13.46
C ASN A 473 33.63 -1.03 -13.75
N ASP A 474 33.49 -1.90 -12.72
CA ASP A 474 33.87 -3.31 -12.84
C ASP A 474 32.74 -4.22 -13.34
N GLY A 475 31.57 -3.64 -13.66
CA GLY A 475 30.39 -4.40 -14.02
C GLY A 475 29.78 -5.21 -12.87
N PHE A 476 28.62 -5.79 -13.09
CA PHE A 476 27.91 -6.58 -12.08
C PHE A 476 28.60 -7.89 -11.70
N ASP A 477 29.45 -8.44 -12.57
CA ASP A 477 30.19 -9.68 -12.32
C ASP A 477 31.09 -9.59 -11.09
N TYR A 478 31.52 -8.38 -10.74
CA TYR A 478 32.37 -8.09 -9.56
C TYR A 478 31.62 -7.39 -8.43
N CYS A 479 30.33 -7.15 -8.58
CA CYS A 479 29.52 -6.50 -7.57
C CYS A 479 29.32 -7.43 -6.36
N LYS A 480 30.17 -7.28 -5.34
CA LYS A 480 30.07 -8.01 -4.05
C LYS A 480 28.74 -7.78 -3.33
N PHE A 481 27.97 -6.82 -3.80
CA PHE A 481 26.70 -6.41 -3.28
C PHE A 481 25.56 -7.40 -3.64
N LEU A 482 25.58 -7.90 -4.87
CA LEU A 482 24.57 -8.82 -5.39
C LEU A 482 24.75 -10.26 -4.89
N PHE A 483 25.97 -10.63 -4.48
CA PHE A 483 26.35 -12.03 -4.35
C PHE A 483 26.82 -12.38 -2.93
N GLY A 484 25.90 -12.49 -1.99
CA GLY A 484 26.15 -13.06 -0.67
C GLY A 484 26.79 -12.10 0.35
N THR A 485 26.54 -10.81 0.25
CA THR A 485 27.01 -9.82 1.21
C THR A 485 25.91 -9.44 2.21
N LEU A 486 26.29 -8.75 3.31
CA LEU A 486 25.37 -8.16 4.29
C LEU A 486 24.36 -7.17 3.68
N MET A 487 24.63 -6.67 2.47
CA MET A 487 23.82 -5.68 1.77
C MET A 487 22.83 -6.30 0.77
N GLU A 488 22.86 -7.62 0.57
CA GLU A 488 21.97 -8.32 -0.36
C GLU A 488 20.48 -8.02 -0.10
N LYS A 489 20.08 -8.01 1.16
CA LYS A 489 18.71 -7.69 1.56
C LYS A 489 18.30 -6.30 1.12
N THR A 490 19.17 -5.31 1.34
CA THR A 490 18.91 -3.89 0.96
C THR A 490 18.80 -3.74 -0.56
N PHE A 491 19.66 -4.42 -1.31
CA PHE A 491 19.59 -4.39 -2.77
C PHE A 491 18.29 -5.03 -3.28
N LYS A 492 17.88 -6.15 -2.68
CA LYS A 492 16.62 -6.81 -2.99
C LYS A 492 15.42 -5.87 -2.79
N GLU A 493 15.40 -5.17 -1.67
CA GLU A 493 14.37 -4.19 -1.38
C GLU A 493 14.35 -3.05 -2.42
N GLU A 494 15.51 -2.51 -2.81
CA GLU A 494 15.60 -1.43 -3.80
C GLU A 494 15.26 -1.90 -5.22
N ILE A 495 15.63 -3.12 -5.61
CA ILE A 495 15.16 -3.75 -6.86
C ILE A 495 13.64 -3.88 -6.87
N SER A 496 13.06 -4.30 -5.75
CA SER A 496 11.60 -4.40 -5.61
C SER A 496 10.92 -3.03 -5.74
N VAL A 497 11.49 -1.98 -5.14
CA VAL A 497 11.00 -0.61 -5.29
C VAL A 497 11.10 -0.14 -6.75
N PHE A 498 12.24 -0.42 -7.41
CA PHE A 498 12.42 -0.09 -8.83
C PHE A 498 11.42 -0.87 -9.71
N TYR A 499 11.26 -2.15 -9.46
CA TYR A 499 10.27 -2.98 -10.16
C TYR A 499 8.85 -2.44 -10.01
N VAL A 500 8.45 -2.08 -8.78
CA VAL A 500 7.15 -1.45 -8.55
C VAL A 500 7.01 -0.17 -9.37
N ALA A 501 8.03 0.70 -9.38
CA ALA A 501 7.98 1.95 -10.12
C ALA A 501 7.77 1.75 -11.62
N ILE A 502 8.57 0.89 -12.26
CA ILE A 502 8.46 0.66 -13.71
C ILE A 502 7.13 -0.02 -14.09
N THR A 503 6.60 -0.87 -13.21
CA THR A 503 5.33 -1.57 -13.47
C THR A 503 4.09 -0.71 -13.24
N ARG A 504 4.24 0.56 -12.85
CA ARG A 504 3.10 1.50 -12.80
C ARG A 504 2.72 2.06 -14.16
N ALA A 505 3.62 1.97 -15.14
CA ALA A 505 3.36 2.47 -16.49
C ALA A 505 2.53 1.48 -17.31
N LYS A 506 1.58 2.01 -18.10
CA LYS A 506 0.83 1.24 -19.09
C LYS A 506 1.43 1.39 -20.49
N LYS A 507 1.93 2.60 -20.82
CA LYS A 507 2.46 2.93 -22.15
C LYS A 507 3.98 3.05 -22.14
N ASN A 508 4.56 3.89 -21.26
CA ASN A 508 6.00 4.11 -21.27
C ASN A 508 6.55 4.55 -19.92
N VAL A 509 7.84 4.24 -19.69
CA VAL A 509 8.63 4.67 -18.56
C VAL A 509 9.76 5.55 -19.04
N PHE A 510 9.95 6.67 -18.37
CA PHE A 510 11.04 7.63 -18.64
C PHE A 510 11.88 7.79 -17.38
N LEU A 511 13.17 7.59 -17.53
CA LEU A 511 14.14 7.80 -16.45
C LEU A 511 14.94 9.05 -16.72
N THR A 512 15.31 9.76 -15.66
CA THR A 512 16.25 10.87 -15.77
C THR A 512 17.37 10.74 -14.75
N VAL A 513 18.56 11.19 -15.13
CA VAL A 513 19.74 11.22 -14.29
C VAL A 513 20.53 12.51 -14.57
N ASN A 514 21.19 13.06 -13.57
CA ASN A 514 22.04 14.22 -13.79
C ASN A 514 23.46 14.02 -13.23
N THR A 515 24.42 14.73 -13.82
CA THR A 515 25.85 14.71 -13.45
C THR A 515 26.25 15.94 -12.65
N GLY A 516 25.29 16.70 -12.10
CA GLY A 516 25.55 17.86 -11.25
C GLY A 516 26.27 17.51 -9.95
N LEU A 517 26.59 18.52 -9.16
CA LEU A 517 27.28 18.34 -7.89
C LEU A 517 26.29 17.97 -6.78
N ASN A 518 26.70 17.07 -5.89
CA ASN A 518 25.99 16.78 -4.65
C ASN A 518 26.30 17.83 -3.57
N GLN A 519 25.68 17.71 -2.39
CA GLN A 519 25.88 18.63 -1.25
C GLN A 519 27.33 18.71 -0.73
N TRP A 520 28.17 17.76 -1.08
CA TRP A 520 29.63 17.74 -0.72
C TRP A 520 30.53 18.15 -1.88
N ASN A 521 29.97 18.78 -2.93
CA ASN A 521 30.66 19.25 -4.12
C ASN A 521 31.32 18.12 -4.96
N HIS A 522 30.81 16.92 -4.89
CA HIS A 522 31.24 15.80 -5.73
C HIS A 522 30.22 15.58 -6.86
N THR A 523 30.73 15.21 -8.05
CA THR A 523 29.86 14.83 -9.18
C THR A 523 28.95 13.66 -8.81
N LYS A 524 27.67 13.81 -9.09
CA LYS A 524 26.70 12.74 -8.91
C LYS A 524 26.96 11.60 -9.87
N GLN A 525 26.76 10.40 -9.39
CA GLN A 525 26.93 9.17 -10.17
C GLN A 525 25.60 8.57 -10.54
N THR A 526 25.59 7.81 -11.62
CA THR A 526 24.46 7.04 -12.09
C THR A 526 24.07 5.95 -11.09
N SER A 527 22.82 5.65 -11.00
CA SER A 527 22.28 4.56 -10.17
C SER A 527 22.73 3.20 -10.70
N CYS A 528 23.15 2.31 -9.80
CA CYS A 528 23.43 0.92 -10.17
C CYS A 528 22.18 0.16 -10.67
N LEU A 529 20.98 0.64 -10.37
CA LEU A 529 19.74 0.02 -10.84
C LEU A 529 19.51 0.19 -12.34
N ILE A 530 20.14 1.18 -12.97
CA ILE A 530 20.05 1.37 -14.41
C ILE A 530 21.30 0.87 -15.15
N GLU A 531 22.34 0.45 -14.42
CA GLU A 531 23.53 -0.17 -14.98
C GLU A 531 23.48 -1.71 -14.94
N LEU A 532 22.29 -2.29 -14.73
CA LEU A 532 22.11 -3.75 -14.67
C LEU A 532 22.50 -4.40 -16.01
N PRO A 533 23.30 -5.47 -16.02
CA PRO A 533 23.60 -6.22 -17.25
C PRO A 533 22.32 -6.62 -17.99
N GLY A 534 22.31 -6.43 -19.31
CA GLY A 534 21.13 -6.65 -20.16
C GLY A 534 20.19 -5.46 -20.24
N LEU A 535 20.38 -4.40 -19.43
CA LEU A 535 19.60 -3.16 -19.53
C LEU A 535 20.36 -2.12 -20.38
N SER A 536 19.84 -1.81 -21.54
CA SER A 536 20.35 -0.76 -22.41
C SER A 536 19.56 0.54 -22.26
N HIS A 537 20.17 1.65 -22.60
CA HIS A 537 19.57 2.98 -22.49
C HIS A 537 19.31 3.56 -23.86
N ASN A 538 18.09 4.06 -24.08
CA ASN A 538 17.74 4.87 -25.23
C ASN A 538 17.73 6.34 -24.78
N ASP A 539 18.67 7.14 -25.31
CA ASP A 539 18.54 8.60 -25.16
C ASP A 539 17.28 9.07 -25.86
N TYR A 540 16.53 9.97 -25.24
CA TYR A 540 15.24 10.41 -25.77
C TYR A 540 15.08 11.91 -25.66
N ASP A 541 14.26 12.43 -26.56
CA ASP A 541 13.67 13.76 -26.44
C ASP A 541 12.15 13.65 -26.54
N TRP A 542 11.44 14.52 -25.85
CA TRP A 542 9.99 14.48 -25.80
C TRP A 542 9.30 14.67 -27.16
N GLU A 543 9.99 15.23 -28.16
CA GLU A 543 9.45 15.39 -29.50
C GLU A 543 9.37 14.09 -30.30
N ILE A 544 10.13 13.08 -29.87
CA ILE A 544 10.26 11.79 -30.59
C ILE A 544 9.39 10.70 -29.96
N VAL A 545 9.01 10.83 -28.70
CA VAL A 545 8.50 9.72 -27.87
C VAL A 545 7.02 9.90 -27.51
N ILE A 546 6.44 11.05 -27.78
CA ILE A 546 5.03 11.38 -27.60
C ILE A 546 4.40 11.55 -28.98
#